data_22171dc64a92fae24ec346a77e5e880a
#
_entry.id   22171dc64a92fae24ec346a77e5e880a
#
_cell.length_a   1.000
_cell.length_b   1.000
_cell.length_c   1.000
_cell.angle_alpha   90.00
_cell.angle_beta   90.00
_cell.angle_gamma   90.00
#
_symmetry.space_group_name_H-M   'P 1'
#
loop_
_entity.id
_entity.type
_entity.pdbx_description
1 polymer ?
#
loop_
_entity_poly.entity_id
_entity_poly.type
_entity_poly.pdbx_seq_one_letter_code
_entity_poly.pdbx_strand_id
1 'polypeptide(L)'
;HITYPTYEKNFSPSNFVVAAFFREPHKHIESHLNWVRHLMEPKKHDFLIEHPAVVQTIAQKLSLLDFASSKTWQQFVKQLKPVQFGLFDNLQVRYLSDAKPAERVNETHLQQALARLKKIQLVGIAEHFDESMSLIHQAMGFDMPVEKNVRSNVNSFSYGADFSNLDNQQAIGPLVKFDQVLYQQALLQFEQQRVKFSKD
;
A
#
# COMPACT_ATOMS: atom_id res chain seq x y z
N HIS A 1 2.09 -7.29 -9.44
CA HIS A 1 2.99 -6.46 -8.60
C HIS A 1 4.33 -7.18 -8.47
N ILE A 2 5.42 -6.45 -8.60
CA ILE A 2 6.77 -6.95 -8.38
C ILE A 2 7.33 -6.25 -7.14
N THR A 3 7.95 -7.01 -6.22
CA THR A 3 8.61 -6.40 -5.06
C THR A 3 9.95 -5.80 -5.48
N TYR A 4 10.42 -4.79 -4.75
CA TYR A 4 11.71 -4.15 -5.06
C TYR A 4 12.89 -5.15 -5.04
N PRO A 5 12.99 -6.11 -4.10
CA PRO A 5 14.01 -7.16 -4.17
C PRO A 5 13.97 -8.00 -5.45
N THR A 6 12.75 -8.31 -5.94
CA THR A 6 12.59 -9.03 -7.20
C THR A 6 13.03 -8.17 -8.39
N TYR A 7 12.75 -6.86 -8.35
CA TYR A 7 13.24 -5.91 -9.34
C TYR A 7 14.79 -5.86 -9.33
N GLU A 8 15.41 -5.62 -8.17
CA GLU A 8 16.87 -5.56 -8.05
C GLU A 8 17.57 -6.81 -8.59
N LYS A 9 16.96 -8.00 -8.42
CA LYS A 9 17.50 -9.28 -8.86
C LYS A 9 17.42 -9.47 -10.39
N ASN A 10 16.38 -8.97 -11.03
CA ASN A 10 16.07 -9.31 -12.42
C ASN A 10 16.34 -8.19 -13.42
N PHE A 11 16.56 -6.97 -12.96
CA PHE A 11 16.77 -5.80 -13.82
C PHE A 11 18.02 -5.04 -13.41
N SER A 12 18.73 -4.53 -14.39
CA SER A 12 19.89 -3.64 -14.14
C SER A 12 19.37 -2.24 -13.79
N PRO A 13 19.61 -1.72 -12.57
CA PRO A 13 19.08 -0.42 -12.17
C PRO A 13 19.53 0.76 -13.05
N SER A 14 20.68 0.63 -13.74
CA SER A 14 21.20 1.66 -14.63
C SER A 14 20.38 1.88 -15.91
N ASN A 15 19.54 0.92 -16.28
CA ASN A 15 18.82 0.94 -17.55
C ASN A 15 17.34 1.37 -17.41
N PHE A 16 16.89 1.63 -16.17
CA PHE A 16 15.48 1.93 -15.90
C PHE A 16 15.36 3.08 -14.92
N VAL A 17 14.33 3.91 -15.13
CA VAL A 17 13.86 4.85 -14.13
C VAL A 17 12.82 4.13 -13.26
N VAL A 18 13.06 4.09 -11.96
CA VAL A 18 12.13 3.48 -11.01
C VAL A 18 11.22 4.55 -10.45
N ALA A 19 9.93 4.40 -10.69
CA ALA A 19 8.87 5.19 -10.06
C ALA A 19 8.09 4.32 -9.09
N ALA A 20 7.74 4.86 -7.92
CA ALA A 20 6.89 4.16 -6.96
C ALA A 20 5.88 5.13 -6.33
N PHE A 21 4.65 4.64 -6.15
CA PHE A 21 3.59 5.37 -5.46
C PHE A 21 3.44 4.86 -4.03
N PHE A 22 3.33 5.81 -3.10
CA PHE A 22 3.03 5.56 -1.71
C PHE A 22 1.65 6.13 -1.37
N ARG A 23 1.00 5.52 -0.40
CA ARG A 23 -0.32 5.93 0.06
C ARG A 23 -0.31 6.08 1.58
N GLU A 24 -1.14 6.99 2.11
CA GLU A 24 -1.33 7.13 3.55
C GLU A 24 -1.67 5.75 4.15
N PRO A 25 -0.92 5.27 5.16
CA PRO A 25 -0.98 3.87 5.59
C PRO A 25 -2.34 3.39 6.08
N HIS A 26 -3.10 4.22 6.81
CA HIS A 26 -4.45 3.83 7.24
C HIS A 26 -5.42 3.74 6.05
N LYS A 27 -5.34 4.66 5.08
CA LYS A 27 -6.12 4.59 3.85
C LYS A 27 -5.71 3.43 2.96
N HIS A 28 -4.42 3.07 2.99
CA HIS A 28 -3.93 1.91 2.24
C HIS A 28 -4.53 0.61 2.79
N ILE A 29 -4.41 0.37 4.11
CA ILE A 29 -4.94 -0.86 4.72
C ILE A 29 -6.47 -0.89 4.70
N GLU A 30 -7.16 0.25 4.86
CA GLU A 30 -8.61 0.38 4.71
C GLU A 30 -9.06 -0.10 3.33
N SER A 31 -8.44 0.45 2.29
CA SER A 31 -8.73 0.07 0.90
C SER A 31 -8.46 -1.41 0.66
N HIS A 32 -7.39 -1.96 1.22
CA HIS A 32 -7.03 -3.35 1.06
C HIS A 32 -8.01 -4.29 1.78
N LEU A 33 -8.40 -3.98 3.02
CA LEU A 33 -9.40 -4.74 3.77
C LEU A 33 -10.76 -4.72 3.07
N ASN A 34 -11.17 -3.55 2.57
CA ASN A 34 -12.41 -3.40 1.81
C ASN A 34 -12.36 -4.22 0.52
N TRP A 35 -11.23 -4.21 -0.19
CA TRP A 35 -11.03 -5.04 -1.37
C TRP A 35 -11.13 -6.54 -1.05
N VAL A 36 -10.44 -7.04 -0.01
CA VAL A 36 -10.51 -8.44 0.39
C VAL A 36 -11.94 -8.85 0.76
N ARG A 37 -12.67 -8.00 1.50
CA ARG A 37 -14.08 -8.24 1.84
C ARG A 37 -14.97 -8.29 0.60
N HIS A 38 -14.74 -7.40 -0.37
CA HIS A 38 -15.49 -7.33 -1.61
C HIS A 38 -15.42 -8.63 -2.43
N LEU A 39 -14.37 -9.43 -2.29
CA LEU A 39 -14.26 -10.74 -2.92
C LEU A 39 -15.38 -11.71 -2.50
N MET A 40 -16.06 -11.45 -1.38
CA MET A 40 -17.19 -12.26 -0.92
C MET A 40 -18.52 -11.90 -1.57
N GLU A 41 -18.58 -10.87 -2.41
CA GLU A 41 -19.82 -10.55 -3.12
C GLU A 41 -20.16 -11.63 -4.15
N PRO A 42 -21.47 -11.96 -4.32
CA PRO A 42 -21.87 -13.05 -5.23
C PRO A 42 -21.35 -12.91 -6.64
N LYS A 43 -21.27 -11.66 -7.15
CA LYS A 43 -20.75 -11.36 -8.50
C LYS A 43 -19.23 -11.54 -8.64
N LYS A 44 -18.50 -11.77 -7.54
CA LYS A 44 -17.04 -11.92 -7.50
C LYS A 44 -16.61 -13.32 -7.07
N HIS A 45 -17.55 -14.24 -6.90
CA HIS A 45 -17.26 -15.59 -6.42
C HIS A 45 -16.24 -16.33 -7.30
N ASP A 46 -16.38 -16.26 -8.61
CA ASP A 46 -15.44 -16.92 -9.54
C ASP A 46 -14.04 -16.31 -9.39
N PHE A 47 -13.95 -15.00 -9.24
CA PHE A 47 -12.69 -14.31 -9.01
C PHE A 47 -12.07 -14.66 -7.63
N LEU A 48 -12.89 -14.87 -6.59
CA LEU A 48 -12.41 -15.31 -5.28
C LEU A 48 -11.76 -16.70 -5.35
N ILE A 49 -12.31 -17.64 -6.14
CA ILE A 49 -11.80 -19.02 -6.28
C ILE A 49 -10.38 -19.02 -6.89
N GLU A 50 -10.08 -18.06 -7.76
CA GLU A 50 -8.76 -17.91 -8.36
C GLU A 50 -7.67 -17.45 -7.38
N HIS A 51 -8.07 -16.94 -6.20
CA HIS A 51 -7.14 -16.46 -5.20
C HIS A 51 -6.59 -17.59 -4.32
N PRO A 52 -5.37 -17.43 -3.74
CA PRO A 52 -4.83 -18.39 -2.77
C PRO A 52 -5.80 -18.65 -1.61
N ALA A 53 -5.84 -19.87 -1.09
CA ALA A 53 -6.73 -20.28 -0.02
C ALA A 53 -6.65 -19.37 1.24
N VAL A 54 -5.49 -18.77 1.51
CA VAL A 54 -5.33 -17.80 2.60
C VAL A 54 -6.18 -16.54 2.38
N VAL A 55 -6.28 -16.05 1.15
CA VAL A 55 -7.12 -14.89 0.78
C VAL A 55 -8.59 -15.26 0.91
N GLN A 56 -8.99 -16.42 0.39
CA GLN A 56 -10.37 -16.93 0.50
C GLN A 56 -10.81 -17.05 1.96
N THR A 57 -9.99 -17.66 2.81
CA THR A 57 -10.27 -17.84 4.24
C THR A 57 -10.41 -16.49 4.96
N ILE A 58 -9.54 -15.52 4.66
CA ILE A 58 -9.59 -14.23 5.33
C ILE A 58 -10.75 -13.37 4.82
N ALA A 59 -11.11 -13.48 3.54
CA ALA A 59 -12.29 -12.81 2.98
C ALA A 59 -13.57 -13.26 3.69
N GLN A 60 -13.74 -14.58 3.88
CA GLN A 60 -14.85 -15.15 4.66
C GLN A 60 -14.87 -14.60 6.09
N LYS A 61 -13.71 -14.59 6.77
CA LYS A 61 -13.61 -14.05 8.12
C LYS A 61 -14.01 -12.57 8.18
N LEU A 62 -13.49 -11.75 7.27
CA LEU A 62 -13.78 -10.32 7.23
C LEU A 62 -15.26 -10.03 6.94
N SER A 63 -15.94 -10.85 6.13
CA SER A 63 -17.35 -10.66 5.82
C SER A 63 -18.29 -10.79 7.06
N LEU A 64 -17.81 -11.45 8.11
CA LEU A 64 -18.53 -11.69 9.36
C LEU A 64 -18.20 -10.68 10.47
N LEU A 65 -17.23 -9.77 10.25
CA LEU A 65 -16.80 -8.83 11.27
C LEU A 65 -17.65 -7.54 11.27
N ASP A 66 -17.92 -7.05 12.48
CA ASP A 66 -18.42 -5.70 12.69
C ASP A 66 -17.26 -4.68 12.59
N PHE A 67 -17.20 -3.98 11.46
CA PHE A 67 -16.13 -3.03 11.16
C PHE A 67 -16.27 -1.68 11.89
N ALA A 68 -17.41 -1.40 12.50
CA ALA A 68 -17.60 -0.17 13.27
C ALA A 68 -16.89 -0.21 14.63
N SER A 69 -16.56 -1.43 15.13
CA SER A 69 -16.02 -1.62 16.47
C SER A 69 -14.49 -1.70 16.50
N SER A 70 -13.83 -0.81 17.24
CA SER A 70 -12.39 -0.86 17.49
C SER A 70 -11.95 -2.13 18.21
N LYS A 71 -12.81 -2.72 19.05
CA LYS A 71 -12.55 -4.01 19.70
C LYS A 71 -12.44 -5.14 18.67
N THR A 72 -13.24 -5.11 17.63
CA THR A 72 -13.16 -6.06 16.51
C THR A 72 -11.81 -5.97 15.82
N TRP A 73 -11.32 -4.77 15.57
CA TRP A 73 -9.99 -4.55 14.97
C TRP A 73 -8.86 -5.00 15.86
N GLN A 74 -8.92 -4.72 17.16
CA GLN A 74 -7.93 -5.22 18.13
C GLN A 74 -7.87 -6.75 18.14
N GLN A 75 -9.02 -7.42 18.14
CA GLN A 75 -9.09 -8.89 18.08
C GLN A 75 -8.57 -9.42 16.74
N PHE A 76 -8.93 -8.79 15.63
CA PHE A 76 -8.43 -9.14 14.30
C PHE A 76 -6.91 -9.13 14.27
N VAL A 77 -6.28 -8.03 14.70
CA VAL A 77 -4.81 -7.88 14.73
C VAL A 77 -4.15 -8.94 15.60
N LYS A 78 -4.71 -9.21 16.79
CA LYS A 78 -4.19 -10.23 17.72
C LYS A 78 -4.30 -11.66 17.17
N GLN A 79 -5.31 -11.94 16.36
CA GLN A 79 -5.60 -13.26 15.82
C GLN A 79 -4.97 -13.52 14.45
N LEU A 80 -4.24 -12.57 13.88
CA LEU A 80 -3.54 -12.78 12.62
C LEU A 80 -2.50 -13.89 12.77
N LYS A 81 -2.60 -14.88 11.88
CA LYS A 81 -1.63 -15.99 11.79
C LYS A 81 -0.46 -15.62 10.88
N PRO A 82 0.71 -16.25 11.02
CA PRO A 82 1.87 -15.97 10.17
C PRO A 82 1.58 -15.96 8.67
N VAL A 83 0.79 -16.91 8.17
CA VAL A 83 0.40 -16.98 6.74
C VAL A 83 -0.41 -15.76 6.26
N GLN A 84 -0.94 -14.94 7.16
CA GLN A 84 -1.74 -13.75 6.86
C GLN A 84 -0.94 -12.46 6.96
N PHE A 85 0.29 -12.48 7.51
CA PHE A 85 1.09 -11.26 7.65
C PHE A 85 1.39 -10.62 6.30
N GLY A 86 1.66 -11.43 5.28
CA GLY A 86 1.87 -10.93 3.91
C GLY A 86 0.71 -10.15 3.31
N LEU A 87 -0.50 -10.25 3.90
CA LEU A 87 -1.70 -9.56 3.43
C LEU A 87 -1.97 -8.23 4.14
N PHE A 88 -1.48 -8.04 5.39
CA PHE A 88 -1.93 -6.91 6.20
C PHE A 88 -0.82 -6.18 6.96
N ASP A 89 0.32 -6.82 7.18
CA ASP A 89 1.35 -6.31 8.08
C ASP A 89 2.35 -5.43 7.34
N ASN A 90 2.23 -4.11 7.51
CA ASN A 90 3.15 -3.10 6.97
C ASN A 90 3.48 -3.31 5.48
N LEU A 91 2.44 -3.26 4.66
CA LEU A 91 2.47 -3.68 3.25
C LEU A 91 3.47 -2.90 2.40
N GLN A 92 3.60 -1.58 2.61
CA GLN A 92 4.51 -0.76 1.81
C GLN A 92 5.97 -1.04 2.15
N VAL A 93 6.29 -1.21 3.45
CA VAL A 93 7.62 -1.66 3.89
C VAL A 93 7.91 -3.04 3.30
N ARG A 94 6.95 -3.93 3.30
CA ARG A 94 7.10 -5.29 2.77
C ARG A 94 7.44 -5.30 1.29
N TYR A 95 6.87 -4.42 0.49
CA TYR A 95 7.21 -4.29 -0.94
C TYR A 95 8.62 -3.80 -1.18
N LEU A 96 9.19 -3.05 -0.26
CA LEU A 96 10.55 -2.50 -0.36
C LEU A 96 11.60 -3.24 0.48
N SER A 97 11.24 -4.30 1.20
CA SER A 97 12.16 -5.06 2.06
C SER A 97 12.24 -6.53 1.66
N ASP A 98 13.08 -7.28 2.36
CA ASP A 98 13.22 -8.72 2.18
C ASP A 98 12.28 -9.53 3.11
N ALA A 99 11.25 -8.89 3.67
CA ALA A 99 10.28 -9.52 4.56
C ALA A 99 9.56 -10.69 3.86
N LYS A 100 9.67 -11.88 4.43
CA LYS A 100 9.00 -13.08 3.91
C LYS A 100 7.49 -13.04 4.21
N PRO A 101 6.64 -13.68 3.39
CA PRO A 101 5.18 -13.60 3.57
C PRO A 101 4.68 -13.98 4.96
N ALA A 102 5.28 -14.96 5.61
CA ALA A 102 4.88 -15.43 6.95
C ALA A 102 5.63 -14.76 8.12
N GLU A 103 6.44 -13.76 7.83
CA GLU A 103 7.24 -13.04 8.81
C GLU A 103 6.60 -11.68 9.13
N ARG A 104 6.62 -11.29 10.40
CA ARG A 104 6.24 -9.93 10.77
C ARG A 104 7.31 -8.94 10.35
N VAL A 105 6.87 -7.81 9.80
CA VAL A 105 7.77 -6.69 9.53
C VAL A 105 8.34 -6.16 10.84
N ASN A 106 9.63 -5.87 10.85
CA ASN A 106 10.39 -5.38 11.99
C ASN A 106 11.30 -4.21 11.59
N GLU A 107 12.08 -3.70 12.54
CA GLU A 107 12.97 -2.57 12.32
C GLU A 107 14.01 -2.81 11.21
N THR A 108 14.56 -4.02 11.10
CA THR A 108 15.50 -4.37 10.02
C THR A 108 14.86 -4.20 8.65
N HIS A 109 13.61 -4.67 8.50
CA HIS A 109 12.84 -4.51 7.26
C HIS A 109 12.56 -3.03 6.95
N LEU A 110 12.25 -2.22 7.97
CA LEU A 110 12.09 -0.78 7.79
C LEU A 110 13.37 -0.15 7.27
N GLN A 111 14.53 -0.47 7.85
CA GLN A 111 15.82 0.07 7.41
C GLN A 111 16.15 -0.34 5.97
N GLN A 112 15.86 -1.58 5.58
CA GLN A 112 15.99 -2.02 4.19
C GLN A 112 15.07 -1.21 3.25
N ALA A 113 13.81 -1.01 3.64
CA ALA A 113 12.85 -0.25 2.86
C ALA A 113 13.27 1.22 2.69
N LEU A 114 13.74 1.86 3.76
CA LEU A 114 14.27 3.23 3.73
C LEU A 114 15.50 3.36 2.85
N ALA A 115 16.41 2.39 2.89
CA ALA A 115 17.59 2.36 2.02
C ALA A 115 17.21 2.21 0.54
N ARG A 116 16.16 1.41 0.24
CA ARG A 116 15.66 1.24 -1.13
C ARG A 116 14.83 2.43 -1.61
N LEU A 117 14.06 3.07 -0.72
CA LEU A 117 13.35 4.31 -1.04
C LEU A 117 14.32 5.38 -1.59
N LYS A 118 15.49 5.53 -1.00
CA LYS A 118 16.53 6.47 -1.48
C LYS A 118 17.02 6.18 -2.91
N LYS A 119 16.86 4.96 -3.40
CA LYS A 119 17.25 4.55 -4.77
C LYS A 119 16.11 4.75 -5.78
N ILE A 120 14.89 5.02 -5.33
CA ILE A 120 13.73 5.29 -6.19
C ILE A 120 13.88 6.72 -6.73
N GLN A 121 13.95 6.85 -8.05
CA GLN A 121 14.18 8.11 -8.71
C GLN A 121 12.95 9.01 -8.69
N LEU A 122 11.74 8.44 -8.80
CA LEU A 122 10.49 9.18 -8.86
C LEU A 122 9.51 8.62 -7.82
N VAL A 123 9.20 9.42 -6.81
CA VAL A 123 8.23 9.10 -5.78
C VAL A 123 6.92 9.81 -6.08
N GLY A 124 5.84 9.07 -6.14
CA GLY A 124 4.48 9.57 -6.22
C GLY A 124 3.73 9.34 -4.90
N ILE A 125 2.77 10.21 -4.63
CA ILE A 125 1.87 10.12 -3.47
C ILE A 125 0.44 9.95 -4.00
N ALA A 126 -0.24 8.89 -3.56
CA ALA A 126 -1.58 8.55 -4.07
C ALA A 126 -2.62 9.63 -3.75
N GLU A 127 -2.47 10.32 -2.63
CA GLU A 127 -3.32 11.45 -2.23
C GLU A 127 -3.09 12.70 -3.13
N HIS A 128 -1.94 12.78 -3.78
CA HIS A 128 -1.54 13.83 -4.74
C HIS A 128 -1.31 13.23 -6.14
N PHE A 129 -2.24 12.36 -6.58
CA PHE A 129 -2.05 11.54 -7.78
C PHE A 129 -1.77 12.36 -9.04
N ASP A 130 -2.60 13.36 -9.34
CA ASP A 130 -2.47 14.17 -10.55
C ASP A 130 -1.13 14.93 -10.56
N GLU A 131 -0.72 15.46 -9.41
CA GLU A 131 0.54 16.14 -9.24
C GLU A 131 1.72 15.18 -9.38
N SER A 132 1.64 14.00 -8.78
CA SER A 132 2.64 12.94 -8.90
C SER A 132 2.81 12.50 -10.36
N MET A 133 1.71 12.33 -11.09
CA MET A 133 1.76 11.98 -12.50
C MET A 133 2.38 13.09 -13.35
N SER A 134 2.05 14.35 -13.06
CA SER A 134 2.64 15.51 -13.76
C SER A 134 4.16 15.56 -13.56
N LEU A 135 4.64 15.33 -12.32
CA LEU A 135 6.07 15.29 -12.01
C LEU A 135 6.78 14.13 -12.74
N ILE A 136 6.15 12.96 -12.79
CA ILE A 136 6.71 11.79 -13.49
C ILE A 136 6.80 12.08 -14.99
N HIS A 137 5.75 12.63 -15.60
CA HIS A 137 5.74 12.99 -17.02
C HIS A 137 6.84 14.02 -17.35
N GLN A 138 6.96 15.07 -16.56
CA GLN A 138 8.01 16.09 -16.73
C GLN A 138 9.40 15.47 -16.59
N ALA A 139 9.64 14.66 -15.56
CA ALA A 139 10.93 14.01 -15.33
C ALA A 139 11.31 13.03 -16.44
N MET A 140 10.33 12.42 -17.11
CA MET A 140 10.54 11.48 -18.21
C MET A 140 10.60 12.17 -19.58
N GLY A 141 10.36 13.48 -19.66
CA GLY A 141 10.32 14.24 -20.92
C GLY A 141 9.09 13.89 -21.79
N PHE A 142 7.98 13.51 -21.17
CA PHE A 142 6.75 13.24 -21.91
C PHE A 142 5.96 14.54 -22.11
N ASP A 143 5.71 14.92 -23.36
CA ASP A 143 4.88 16.10 -23.75
C ASP A 143 3.38 15.83 -23.70
N MET A 144 2.95 14.68 -23.18
CA MET A 144 1.54 14.34 -23.12
C MET A 144 0.85 15.02 -21.93
N PRO A 145 -0.30 15.67 -22.18
CA PRO A 145 -1.10 16.18 -21.07
C PRO A 145 -1.54 15.04 -20.18
N VAL A 146 -1.35 15.18 -18.87
CA VAL A 146 -1.93 14.27 -17.89
C VAL A 146 -3.44 14.44 -17.94
N GLU A 147 -4.17 13.41 -18.36
CA GLU A 147 -5.63 13.43 -18.28
C GLU A 147 -6.04 13.56 -16.81
N LYS A 148 -6.56 14.73 -16.45
CA LYS A 148 -7.04 14.99 -15.09
C LYS A 148 -8.28 14.15 -14.82
N ASN A 149 -8.34 13.57 -13.62
CA ASN A 149 -9.49 12.81 -13.11
C ASN A 149 -9.72 11.42 -13.72
N VAL A 150 -8.76 10.78 -14.35
CA VAL A 150 -8.86 9.34 -14.66
C VAL A 150 -8.74 8.54 -13.37
N ARG A 151 -9.83 8.46 -12.62
CA ARG A 151 -9.93 7.59 -11.45
C ARG A 151 -10.44 6.23 -11.88
N SER A 152 -9.54 5.32 -12.25
CA SER A 152 -9.86 3.90 -12.35
C SER A 152 -9.77 3.27 -10.95
N ASN A 153 -10.62 2.30 -10.66
CA ASN A 153 -10.67 1.56 -9.38
C ASN A 153 -11.07 2.40 -8.15
N VAL A 154 -11.92 3.40 -8.31
CA VAL A 154 -12.59 4.02 -7.16
C VAL A 154 -13.52 2.97 -6.57
N ASN A 155 -13.18 2.46 -5.39
CA ASN A 155 -14.09 1.60 -4.64
C ASN A 155 -15.35 2.40 -4.30
N SER A 156 -16.45 2.08 -4.98
CA SER A 156 -17.78 2.59 -4.65
C SER A 156 -18.36 1.92 -3.39
N PHE A 157 -17.59 1.07 -2.73
CA PHE A 157 -18.04 0.24 -1.62
C PHE A 157 -17.69 0.90 -0.30
N SER A 158 -18.70 1.41 0.35
CA SER A 158 -18.68 1.86 1.73
C SER A 158 -18.95 0.67 2.67
N TYR A 159 -18.04 -0.29 2.75
CA TYR A 159 -18.20 -1.45 3.64
C TYR A 159 -17.62 -1.27 5.03
N GLY A 160 -17.67 -0.08 5.56
CA GLY A 160 -17.58 0.13 7.00
C GLY A 160 -16.20 -0.04 7.65
N ALA A 161 -15.13 -0.37 6.94
CA ALA A 161 -13.79 -0.14 7.48
C ALA A 161 -13.52 1.36 7.39
N ASP A 162 -13.78 2.07 8.46
CA ASP A 162 -13.51 3.50 8.58
C ASP A 162 -12.37 3.72 9.57
N PHE A 163 -11.19 4.05 9.04
CA PHE A 163 -10.03 4.43 9.82
C PHE A 163 -9.81 5.96 9.88
N SER A 164 -10.86 6.75 9.64
CA SER A 164 -10.88 8.16 10.05
C SER A 164 -11.06 8.29 11.58
N ASN A 165 -11.67 7.28 12.22
CA ASN A 165 -11.85 7.19 13.66
C ASN A 165 -10.53 6.83 14.36
N LEU A 166 -10.12 7.61 15.36
CA LEU A 166 -8.85 7.46 16.08
C LEU A 166 -8.74 6.10 16.81
N ASP A 167 -9.82 5.61 17.40
CA ASP A 167 -9.83 4.32 18.12
C ASP A 167 -9.57 3.16 17.16
N ASN A 168 -10.15 3.22 15.96
CA ASN A 168 -9.91 2.24 14.90
C ASN A 168 -8.47 2.33 14.38
N GLN A 169 -7.93 3.54 14.20
CA GLN A 169 -6.51 3.74 13.83
C GLN A 169 -5.58 3.13 14.87
N GLN A 170 -5.82 3.37 16.15
CA GLN A 170 -5.02 2.78 17.23
C GLN A 170 -5.11 1.25 17.25
N ALA A 171 -6.30 0.70 17.01
CA ALA A 171 -6.52 -0.74 16.99
C ALA A 171 -5.71 -1.46 15.91
N ILE A 172 -5.57 -0.87 14.71
CA ILE A 172 -4.78 -1.41 13.60
C ILE A 172 -3.33 -0.90 13.57
N GLY A 173 -2.96 -0.01 14.47
CA GLY A 173 -1.64 0.62 14.54
C GLY A 173 -0.47 -0.33 14.33
N PRO A 174 -0.46 -1.54 14.96
CA PRO A 174 0.61 -2.51 14.74
C PRO A 174 0.81 -2.95 13.27
N LEU A 175 -0.25 -2.88 12.44
CA LEU A 175 -0.20 -3.28 11.03
C LEU A 175 0.35 -2.20 10.09
N VAL A 176 0.45 -0.96 10.57
CA VAL A 176 0.86 0.20 9.77
C VAL A 176 2.02 0.99 10.38
N LYS A 177 2.51 0.57 11.55
CA LYS A 177 3.53 1.29 12.33
C LYS A 177 4.77 1.65 11.50
N PHE A 178 5.30 0.71 10.77
CA PHE A 178 6.51 0.91 9.96
C PHE A 178 6.19 1.58 8.63
N ASP A 179 5.00 1.31 8.07
CA ASP A 179 4.52 2.01 6.87
C ASP A 179 4.37 3.52 7.12
N GLN A 180 3.96 3.93 8.32
CA GLN A 180 3.88 5.36 8.69
C GLN A 180 5.24 6.05 8.62
N VAL A 181 6.29 5.41 9.13
CA VAL A 181 7.66 5.95 9.05
C VAL A 181 8.14 6.03 7.60
N LEU A 182 7.93 4.97 6.84
CA LEU A 182 8.30 4.92 5.41
C LEU A 182 7.54 5.99 4.62
N TYR A 183 6.25 6.14 4.84
CA TYR A 183 5.41 7.13 4.16
C TYR A 183 5.85 8.58 4.43
N GLN A 184 6.21 8.91 5.67
CA GLN A 184 6.76 10.22 5.99
C GLN A 184 8.04 10.53 5.21
N GLN A 185 8.93 9.54 5.04
CA GLN A 185 10.13 9.72 4.23
C GLN A 185 9.82 9.82 2.73
N ALA A 186 8.81 9.09 2.25
CA ALA A 186 8.32 9.21 0.87
C ALA A 186 7.73 10.60 0.60
N LEU A 187 6.96 11.16 1.54
CA LEU A 187 6.43 12.53 1.45
C LEU A 187 7.57 13.56 1.35
N LEU A 188 8.58 13.44 2.19
CA LEU A 188 9.74 14.35 2.16
C LEU A 188 10.46 14.28 0.79
N GLN A 189 10.65 13.10 0.24
CA GLN A 189 11.29 12.92 -1.07
C GLN A 189 10.41 13.48 -2.19
N PHE A 190 9.11 13.29 -2.13
CA PHE A 190 8.14 13.86 -3.07
C PHE A 190 8.18 15.39 -3.06
N GLU A 191 8.16 16.03 -1.88
CA GLU A 191 8.26 17.48 -1.76
C GLU A 191 9.58 18.04 -2.33
N GLN A 192 10.69 17.35 -2.10
CA GLN A 192 11.97 17.73 -2.70
C GLN A 192 11.94 17.68 -4.23
N GLN A 193 11.28 16.66 -4.80
CA GLN A 193 11.08 16.55 -6.25
C GLN A 193 10.19 17.67 -6.80
N ARG A 194 9.10 18.02 -6.10
CA ARG A 194 8.25 19.16 -6.46
C ARG A 194 9.04 20.45 -6.61
N VAL A 195 9.85 20.76 -5.60
CA VAL A 195 10.70 21.97 -5.61
C VAL A 195 11.71 21.96 -6.76
N LYS A 196 12.27 20.80 -7.07
CA LYS A 196 13.24 20.65 -8.16
C LYS A 196 12.59 20.92 -9.52
N PHE A 197 11.46 20.29 -9.80
CA PHE A 197 10.78 20.38 -11.10
C PHE A 197 9.88 21.63 -11.25
N SER A 198 9.62 22.39 -10.18
CA SER A 198 8.88 23.69 -10.28
C SER A 198 9.78 24.85 -10.72
N LYS A 199 11.09 24.65 -10.85
CA LYS A 199 12.05 25.72 -11.20
C LYS A 199 12.47 25.70 -12.66
N ASP A 200 12.06 24.72 -13.40
CA ASP A 200 12.26 24.54 -14.82
C ASP A 200 10.95 24.87 -15.58
#